data_92673e25b0d6d2fa005056e1fe0b7fa9
#
_entry.id   92673e25b0d6d2fa005056e1fe0b7fa9
#
_cell.length_a   1.000
_cell.length_b   1.000
_cell.length_c   1.000
_cell.angle_alpha   90.00
_cell.angle_beta   90.00
_cell.angle_gamma   90.00
#
_symmetry.space_group_name_H-M   'P 1'
#
loop_
_entity.id
_entity.type
_entity.pdbx_description
1 polymer ?
#
loop_
_entity_poly.entity_id
_entity_poly.type
_entity_poly.pdbx_seq_one_letter_code
_entity_poly.pdbx_strand_id
1 'polypeptide(L)'
;TTTHHYVMFFTNTGRVYRLKAYEIPEAGRTARGTAIINLLQLMPGERITAVIPISKFEEGQYLMMATRKGLVKKTPIQDYANVRKIGLAAISLRDDDELIEVKATDDKKDIILVTKYGQCIRFKESDVRSTGRVSMGVRGINLLDGDEVVAMQLNTQGYYLLVVSENGMGKRTSISEFTCQNRGGKGVKCYKITEKTGN
;
A
#
# COMPACT_ATOMS: atom_id res chain seq x y z
N THR A 1 3.47 5.20 17.74
CA THR A 1 3.87 3.86 18.16
C THR A 1 4.58 3.92 19.51
N THR A 2 4.68 2.84 20.25
CA THR A 2 5.46 2.75 21.49
C THR A 2 6.74 1.95 21.23
N THR A 3 7.72 2.02 22.14
CA THR A 3 9.02 1.35 22.02
C THR A 3 8.89 -0.18 21.87
N HIS A 4 7.85 -0.78 22.45
CA HIS A 4 7.63 -2.23 22.39
C HIS A 4 6.84 -2.72 21.17
N HIS A 5 6.27 -1.79 20.36
CA HIS A 5 5.59 -2.17 19.13
C HIS A 5 6.59 -2.70 18.09
N TYR A 6 6.07 -3.48 17.16
CA TYR A 6 6.80 -3.85 15.96
C TYR A 6 6.61 -2.76 14.88
N VAL A 7 7.63 -2.55 14.09
CA VAL A 7 7.56 -1.74 12.87
C VAL A 7 7.87 -2.65 11.70
N MET A 8 6.94 -2.77 10.78
CA MET A 8 7.08 -3.58 9.57
C MET A 8 7.37 -2.68 8.39
N PHE A 9 8.38 -3.03 7.63
CA PHE A 9 8.84 -2.29 6.45
C PHE A 9 8.61 -3.16 5.22
N PHE A 10 7.80 -2.69 4.30
CA PHE A 10 7.51 -3.38 3.05
C PHE A 10 8.28 -2.73 1.92
N THR A 11 8.77 -3.53 0.96
CA THR A 11 9.58 -3.05 -0.15
C THR A 11 8.86 -3.22 -1.48
N ASN A 12 9.30 -2.46 -2.49
CA ASN A 12 8.80 -2.55 -3.85
C ASN A 12 8.93 -3.96 -4.47
N THR A 13 9.91 -4.74 -4.03
CA THR A 13 10.13 -6.12 -4.48
C THR A 13 9.23 -7.16 -3.77
N GLY A 14 8.28 -6.69 -2.94
CA GLY A 14 7.33 -7.55 -2.25
C GLY A 14 7.91 -8.27 -1.03
N ARG A 15 8.97 -7.76 -0.44
CA ARG A 15 9.54 -8.27 0.81
C ARG A 15 9.06 -7.47 2.01
N VAL A 16 9.11 -8.08 3.18
CA VAL A 16 8.81 -7.44 4.47
C VAL A 16 9.93 -7.69 5.47
N TYR A 17 10.31 -6.66 6.18
CA TYR A 17 11.27 -6.66 7.29
C TYR A 17 10.58 -6.21 8.56
N ARG A 18 11.05 -6.66 9.71
CA ARG A 18 10.48 -6.31 11.01
C ARG A 18 11.57 -5.91 12.00
N LEU A 19 11.35 -4.80 12.67
CA LEU A 19 12.13 -4.35 13.82
C LEU A 19 11.21 -4.11 15.02
N LYS A 20 11.76 -4.20 16.22
CA LYS A 20 11.16 -3.57 17.40
C LYS A 20 11.41 -2.06 17.33
N ALA A 21 10.45 -1.25 17.76
CA ALA A 21 10.60 0.21 17.69
C ALA A 21 11.83 0.70 18.48
N TYR A 22 12.17 0.05 19.60
CA TYR A 22 13.38 0.37 20.38
C TYR A 22 14.71 0.06 19.67
N GLU A 23 14.69 -0.75 18.59
CA GLU A 23 15.90 -1.02 17.78
C GLU A 23 16.18 0.13 16.78
N ILE A 24 15.25 1.06 16.63
CA ILE A 24 15.43 2.28 15.83
C ILE A 24 16.13 3.32 16.70
N PRO A 25 17.30 3.82 16.30
CA PRO A 25 18.05 4.78 17.09
C PRO A 25 17.25 6.05 17.38
N GLU A 26 17.29 6.51 18.62
CA GLU A 26 16.74 7.81 18.99
C GLU A 26 17.59 8.93 18.37
N ALA A 27 16.91 9.97 17.88
CA ALA A 27 17.57 11.13 17.30
C ALA A 27 16.79 12.41 17.61
N GLY A 28 17.50 13.48 17.84
CA GLY A 28 16.91 14.80 18.00
C GLY A 28 16.24 15.28 16.70
N ARG A 29 15.31 16.23 16.81
CA ARG A 29 14.52 16.75 15.68
C ARG A 29 15.37 17.30 14.54
N THR A 30 16.56 17.83 14.84
CA THR A 30 17.49 18.40 13.86
C THR A 30 18.63 17.46 13.48
N ALA A 31 18.62 16.22 13.96
CA ALA A 31 19.65 15.25 13.66
C ALA A 31 19.59 14.80 12.21
N ARG A 32 20.75 14.45 11.64
CA ARG A 32 20.88 13.97 10.25
C ARG A 32 20.13 12.65 10.00
N GLY A 33 19.84 11.87 11.04
CA GLY A 33 19.21 10.56 10.95
C GLY A 33 20.17 9.46 10.50
N THR A 34 19.67 8.23 10.47
CA THR A 34 20.41 7.02 10.07
C THR A 34 19.78 6.44 8.80
N ALA A 35 20.59 6.11 7.82
CA ALA A 35 20.11 5.48 6.60
C ALA A 35 19.44 4.12 6.91
N ILE A 36 18.29 3.85 6.33
CA ILE A 36 17.51 2.63 6.59
C ILE A 36 18.29 1.35 6.28
N ILE A 37 19.19 1.37 5.32
CA ILE A 37 20.05 0.23 4.96
C ILE A 37 20.97 -0.20 6.12
N ASN A 38 21.24 0.69 7.07
CA ASN A 38 22.02 0.35 8.27
C ASN A 38 21.18 -0.38 9.33
N LEU A 39 19.86 -0.36 9.20
CA LEU A 39 18.92 -1.01 10.13
C LEU A 39 18.35 -2.32 9.54
N LEU A 40 18.16 -2.36 8.21
CA LEU A 40 17.57 -3.48 7.48
C LEU A 40 18.54 -4.01 6.43
N GLN A 41 18.57 -5.33 6.30
CA GLN A 41 19.38 -5.99 5.25
C GLN A 41 18.64 -5.96 3.90
N LEU A 42 18.48 -4.76 3.34
CA LEU A 42 17.83 -4.59 2.05
C LEU A 42 18.69 -5.18 0.92
N MET A 43 18.03 -5.80 -0.03
CA MET A 43 18.67 -6.28 -1.27
C MET A 43 18.93 -5.12 -2.22
N PRO A 44 19.89 -5.25 -3.16
CA PRO A 44 20.09 -4.23 -4.19
C PRO A 44 18.79 -3.91 -4.94
N GLY A 45 18.48 -2.62 -5.11
CA GLY A 45 17.25 -2.14 -5.77
C GLY A 45 15.99 -2.14 -4.92
N GLU A 46 16.02 -2.66 -3.68
CA GLU A 46 14.89 -2.55 -2.77
C GLU A 46 14.71 -1.12 -2.25
N ARG A 47 13.45 -0.67 -2.25
CA ARG A 47 13.01 0.61 -1.68
C ARG A 47 11.83 0.36 -0.76
N ILE A 48 11.80 1.04 0.38
CA ILE A 48 10.65 0.97 1.29
C ILE A 48 9.46 1.69 0.63
N THR A 49 8.33 0.98 0.53
CA THR A 49 7.08 1.50 -0.04
C THR A 49 6.00 1.70 1.02
N ALA A 50 6.07 0.97 2.13
CA ALA A 50 5.14 1.15 3.24
C ALA A 50 5.80 0.81 4.59
N VAL A 51 5.37 1.51 5.64
CA VAL A 51 5.79 1.28 7.02
C VAL A 51 4.55 1.16 7.89
N ILE A 52 4.38 0.01 8.54
CA ILE A 52 3.20 -0.30 9.34
C ILE A 52 3.63 -0.57 10.79
N PRO A 53 3.22 0.25 11.76
CA PRO A 53 3.39 -0.05 13.17
C PRO A 53 2.35 -1.08 13.61
N ILE A 54 2.77 -2.11 14.31
CA ILE A 54 1.92 -3.19 14.80
C ILE A 54 2.13 -3.36 16.30
N SER A 55 1.07 -3.21 17.07
CA SER A 55 1.11 -3.47 18.51
C SER A 55 1.03 -4.95 18.81
N LYS A 56 0.11 -5.65 18.16
CA LYS A 56 -0.17 -7.08 18.32
C LYS A 56 -0.60 -7.69 17.00
N PHE A 57 -0.33 -8.98 16.84
CA PHE A 57 -0.78 -9.79 15.70
C PHE A 57 -2.10 -10.48 16.06
N GLU A 58 -3.20 -9.71 16.06
CA GLU A 58 -4.52 -10.17 16.50
C GLU A 58 -5.33 -10.76 15.33
N GLU A 59 -6.22 -11.68 15.67
CA GLU A 59 -7.19 -12.23 14.74
C GLU A 59 -8.17 -11.14 14.25
N GLY A 60 -8.64 -11.27 13.01
CA GLY A 60 -9.54 -10.27 12.40
C GLY A 60 -8.86 -9.01 11.88
N GLN A 61 -7.52 -8.93 11.97
CA GLN A 61 -6.72 -7.88 11.34
C GLN A 61 -6.00 -8.41 10.11
N TYR A 62 -5.91 -7.57 9.09
CA TYR A 62 -5.33 -7.93 7.79
C TYR A 62 -4.35 -6.86 7.31
N LEU A 63 -3.50 -7.26 6.38
CA LEU A 63 -2.73 -6.36 5.55
C LEU A 63 -3.29 -6.42 4.13
N MET A 64 -3.80 -5.27 3.67
CA MET A 64 -4.19 -5.04 2.28
C MET A 64 -2.99 -4.49 1.53
N MET A 65 -2.67 -5.10 0.41
CA MET A 65 -1.54 -4.75 -0.45
C MET A 65 -2.03 -4.40 -1.84
N ALA A 66 -1.37 -3.46 -2.49
CA ALA A 66 -1.62 -3.11 -3.89
C ALA A 66 -0.33 -3.10 -4.69
N THR A 67 -0.40 -3.59 -5.93
CA THR A 67 0.71 -3.59 -6.87
C THR A 67 0.53 -2.55 -7.95
N ARG A 68 1.63 -2.14 -8.59
CA ARG A 68 1.65 -1.19 -9.69
C ARG A 68 0.77 -1.62 -10.87
N LYS A 69 0.73 -2.92 -11.15
CA LYS A 69 -0.08 -3.51 -12.24
C LYS A 69 -1.53 -3.81 -11.84
N GLY A 70 -1.99 -3.29 -10.70
CA GLY A 70 -3.41 -3.31 -10.33
C GLY A 70 -3.89 -4.57 -9.63
N LEU A 71 -2.98 -5.41 -9.12
CA LEU A 71 -3.34 -6.51 -8.25
C LEU A 71 -3.52 -6.02 -6.81
N VAL A 72 -4.43 -6.66 -6.08
CA VAL A 72 -4.63 -6.46 -4.65
C VAL A 72 -4.62 -7.79 -3.93
N LYS A 73 -4.15 -7.77 -2.70
CA LYS A 73 -4.04 -8.96 -1.86
C LYS A 73 -4.41 -8.61 -0.42
N LYS A 74 -5.19 -9.47 0.20
CA LYS A 74 -5.50 -9.41 1.64
C LYS A 74 -4.93 -10.64 2.32
N THR A 75 -4.15 -10.43 3.39
CA THR A 75 -3.52 -11.51 4.16
C THR A 75 -3.69 -11.25 5.65
N PRO A 76 -4.03 -12.27 6.46
CA PRO A 76 -4.08 -12.10 7.91
C PRO A 76 -2.76 -11.58 8.46
N ILE A 77 -2.82 -10.65 9.38
CA ILE A 77 -1.62 -10.04 9.98
C ILE A 77 -0.75 -11.08 10.69
N GLN A 78 -1.37 -12.15 11.21
CA GLN A 78 -0.70 -13.25 11.89
C GLN A 78 0.31 -14.00 11.01
N ASP A 79 0.09 -14.05 9.69
CA ASP A 79 1.03 -14.66 8.74
C ASP A 79 2.39 -13.95 8.72
N TYR A 80 2.47 -12.75 9.29
CA TYR A 80 3.67 -11.92 9.39
C TYR A 80 4.28 -11.89 10.81
N ALA A 81 3.74 -12.65 11.76
CA ALA A 81 4.22 -12.65 13.14
C ALA A 81 5.67 -13.13 13.29
N ASN A 82 6.13 -13.99 12.37
CA ASN A 82 7.47 -14.61 12.41
C ASN A 82 8.46 -14.01 11.40
N VAL A 83 8.25 -12.77 10.97
CA VAL A 83 9.20 -12.08 10.11
C VAL A 83 10.52 -11.83 10.84
N ARG A 84 11.65 -12.16 10.19
CA ARG A 84 13.01 -11.98 10.72
C ARG A 84 13.67 -10.73 10.11
N LYS A 85 14.82 -10.31 10.68
CA LYS A 85 15.61 -9.16 10.16
C LYS A 85 16.10 -9.32 8.73
N ILE A 86 16.31 -10.56 8.27
CA ILE A 86 16.72 -10.87 6.89
C ILE A 86 15.59 -10.69 5.86
N GLY A 87 14.38 -10.39 6.33
CA GLY A 87 13.20 -10.22 5.51
C GLY A 87 12.58 -11.53 5.03
N LEU A 88 11.31 -11.47 4.67
CA LEU A 88 10.52 -12.55 4.08
C LEU A 88 9.74 -12.05 2.88
N ALA A 89 9.35 -12.94 1.97
CA ALA A 89 8.38 -12.61 0.93
C ALA A 89 7.02 -12.27 1.56
N ALA A 90 6.50 -11.10 1.26
CA ALA A 90 5.19 -10.62 1.71
C ALA A 90 4.10 -10.89 0.67
N ILE A 91 4.47 -10.92 -0.60
CA ILE A 91 3.62 -11.17 -1.76
C ILE A 91 4.50 -11.75 -2.86
N SER A 92 3.93 -12.62 -3.71
CA SER A 92 4.59 -13.02 -4.95
C SER A 92 4.24 -12.01 -6.04
N LEU A 93 5.24 -11.38 -6.60
CA LEU A 93 5.11 -10.42 -7.70
C LEU A 93 5.42 -11.10 -9.04
N ARG A 94 4.85 -10.57 -10.12
CA ARG A 94 5.33 -10.82 -11.48
C ARG A 94 6.63 -10.07 -11.72
N ASP A 95 7.42 -10.50 -12.70
CA ASP A 95 8.75 -9.92 -12.97
C ASP A 95 8.71 -8.42 -13.29
N ASP A 96 7.61 -7.93 -13.86
CA ASP A 96 7.41 -6.53 -14.27
C ASP A 96 6.53 -5.72 -13.30
N ASP A 97 6.20 -6.28 -12.11
CA ASP A 97 5.32 -5.64 -11.14
C ASP A 97 6.07 -5.23 -9.87
N GLU A 98 5.53 -4.26 -9.16
CA GLU A 98 6.05 -3.77 -7.89
C GLU A 98 4.93 -3.64 -6.86
N LEU A 99 5.25 -3.92 -5.60
CA LEU A 99 4.40 -3.57 -4.47
C LEU A 99 4.50 -2.07 -4.22
N ILE A 100 3.37 -1.36 -4.27
CA ILE A 100 3.36 0.11 -4.12
C ILE A 100 2.83 0.57 -2.78
N GLU A 101 1.92 -0.16 -2.16
CA GLU A 101 1.26 0.26 -0.92
C GLU A 101 0.82 -0.93 -0.08
N VAL A 102 0.88 -0.77 1.24
CA VAL A 102 0.34 -1.70 2.23
C VAL A 102 -0.42 -0.91 3.29
N LYS A 103 -1.62 -1.36 3.65
CA LYS A 103 -2.45 -0.78 4.71
C LYS A 103 -2.94 -1.86 5.67
N ALA A 104 -2.97 -1.54 6.96
CA ALA A 104 -3.64 -2.38 7.95
C ALA A 104 -5.16 -2.18 7.87
N THR A 105 -5.92 -3.27 7.87
CA THR A 105 -7.38 -3.28 7.70
C THR A 105 -8.04 -4.29 8.63
N ASP A 106 -9.37 -4.30 8.67
CA ASP A 106 -10.20 -5.11 9.58
C ASP A 106 -11.41 -5.76 8.88
N ASP A 107 -11.33 -5.93 7.56
CA ASP A 107 -12.38 -6.46 6.67
C ASP A 107 -13.66 -5.59 6.56
N LYS A 108 -13.62 -4.36 7.08
CA LYS A 108 -14.79 -3.44 7.11
C LYS A 108 -14.57 -2.16 6.32
N LYS A 109 -13.46 -2.06 5.58
CA LYS A 109 -13.09 -0.86 4.84
C LYS A 109 -13.53 -0.95 3.38
N ASP A 110 -13.63 0.21 2.74
CA ASP A 110 -13.61 0.28 1.29
C ASP A 110 -12.19 0.65 0.85
N ILE A 111 -11.75 -0.01 -0.20
CA ILE A 111 -10.45 0.19 -0.84
C ILE A 111 -10.64 1.14 -2.01
N ILE A 112 -9.78 2.13 -2.12
CA ILE A 112 -9.76 3.09 -3.21
C ILE A 112 -8.41 2.96 -3.91
N LEU A 113 -8.42 2.55 -5.19
CA LEU A 113 -7.22 2.55 -6.03
C LEU A 113 -7.28 3.73 -6.98
N VAL A 114 -6.17 4.43 -7.13
CA VAL A 114 -6.02 5.55 -8.06
C VAL A 114 -4.90 5.24 -9.04
N THR A 115 -5.11 5.57 -10.31
CA THR A 115 -4.13 5.30 -11.37
C THR A 115 -3.49 6.56 -11.90
N LYS A 116 -2.34 6.39 -12.54
CA LYS A 116 -1.55 7.44 -13.19
C LYS A 116 -2.36 8.21 -14.23
N TYR A 117 -3.24 7.54 -14.99
CA TYR A 117 -4.10 8.18 -15.98
C TYR A 117 -5.41 8.75 -15.43
N GLY A 118 -5.48 8.90 -14.09
CA GLY A 118 -6.59 9.56 -13.41
C GLY A 118 -7.87 8.72 -13.33
N GLN A 119 -7.77 7.39 -13.37
CA GLN A 119 -8.87 6.50 -13.03
C GLN A 119 -8.88 6.22 -11.53
N CYS A 120 -10.06 5.93 -10.98
CA CYS A 120 -10.24 5.58 -9.59
C CYS A 120 -11.32 4.50 -9.48
N ILE A 121 -11.07 3.48 -8.67
CA ILE A 121 -12.08 2.47 -8.33
C ILE A 121 -12.21 2.37 -6.81
N ARG A 122 -13.45 2.34 -6.31
CA ARG A 122 -13.76 2.07 -4.91
C ARG A 122 -14.54 0.76 -4.84
N PHE A 123 -14.08 -0.17 -4.00
CA PHE A 123 -14.71 -1.47 -3.79
C PHE A 123 -14.60 -1.89 -2.33
N LYS A 124 -15.42 -2.83 -1.90
CA LYS A 124 -15.39 -3.35 -0.53
C LYS A 124 -14.18 -4.25 -0.31
N GLU A 125 -13.54 -4.10 0.83
CA GLU A 125 -12.44 -4.98 1.26
C GLU A 125 -12.87 -6.45 1.27
N SER A 126 -14.12 -6.74 1.68
CA SER A 126 -14.71 -8.09 1.71
C SER A 126 -14.76 -8.78 0.35
N ASP A 127 -14.70 -8.03 -0.77
CA ASP A 127 -14.63 -8.58 -2.12
C ASP A 127 -13.24 -9.18 -2.43
N VAL A 128 -12.25 -8.95 -1.57
CA VAL A 128 -10.93 -9.54 -1.67
C VAL A 128 -10.82 -10.71 -0.70
N ARG A 129 -10.83 -11.92 -1.24
CA ARG A 129 -10.63 -13.14 -0.43
C ARG A 129 -9.27 -13.09 0.27
N SER A 130 -9.26 -13.42 1.56
CA SER A 130 -8.02 -13.56 2.33
C SER A 130 -7.20 -14.75 1.80
N THR A 131 -5.90 -14.53 1.61
CA THR A 131 -4.96 -15.53 1.10
C THR A 131 -3.65 -15.50 1.87
N GLY A 132 -2.90 -16.58 1.82
CA GLY A 132 -1.63 -16.70 2.51
C GLY A 132 -0.55 -15.73 1.99
N ARG A 133 0.51 -15.60 2.75
CA ARG A 133 1.60 -14.64 2.56
C ARG A 133 2.25 -14.69 1.18
N VAL A 134 2.49 -15.87 0.63
CA VAL A 134 3.19 -16.05 -0.67
C VAL A 134 2.27 -16.05 -1.90
N SER A 135 1.01 -15.66 -1.76
CA SER A 135 0.10 -15.54 -2.90
C SER A 135 0.35 -14.24 -3.69
N MET A 136 -0.06 -14.23 -4.95
CA MET A 136 0.09 -13.08 -5.86
C MET A 136 -1.01 -12.04 -5.70
N GLY A 137 -2.19 -12.46 -5.24
CA GLY A 137 -3.39 -11.60 -5.17
C GLY A 137 -4.29 -11.74 -6.39
N VAL A 138 -5.25 -10.82 -6.47
CA VAL A 138 -6.33 -10.79 -7.46
C VAL A 138 -6.42 -9.40 -8.10
N ARG A 139 -7.06 -9.29 -9.25
CA ARG A 139 -7.23 -8.01 -9.93
C ARG A 139 -8.05 -7.05 -9.09
N GLY A 140 -7.49 -5.90 -8.72
CA GLY A 140 -8.15 -4.80 -8.03
C GLY A 140 -8.83 -3.84 -9.00
N ILE A 141 -8.14 -3.47 -10.06
CA ILE A 141 -8.62 -2.60 -11.13
C ILE A 141 -8.20 -3.16 -12.49
N ASN A 142 -9.01 -2.93 -13.51
CA ASN A 142 -8.67 -3.22 -14.90
C ASN A 142 -8.04 -1.98 -15.53
N LEU A 143 -6.72 -1.96 -15.58
CA LEU A 143 -5.94 -0.82 -16.09
C LEU A 143 -6.13 -0.64 -17.59
N LEU A 144 -6.05 0.62 -18.02
CA LEU A 144 -5.86 0.96 -19.43
C LEU A 144 -4.44 0.57 -19.86
N ASP A 145 -4.23 0.46 -21.16
CA ASP A 145 -2.89 0.17 -21.69
C ASP A 145 -1.90 1.26 -21.29
N GLY A 146 -0.75 0.86 -20.75
CA GLY A 146 0.27 1.77 -20.22
C GLY A 146 -0.05 2.46 -18.88
N ASP A 147 -1.23 2.24 -18.29
CA ASP A 147 -1.62 2.82 -17.01
C ASP A 147 -1.04 2.02 -15.83
N GLU A 148 -0.92 2.66 -14.68
CA GLU A 148 -0.36 2.10 -13.45
C GLU A 148 -1.17 2.57 -12.23
N VAL A 149 -1.29 1.72 -11.22
CA VAL A 149 -1.79 2.16 -9.91
C VAL A 149 -0.70 2.95 -9.20
N VAL A 150 -1.04 4.14 -8.72
CA VAL A 150 -0.12 5.04 -8.02
C VAL A 150 -0.42 5.16 -6.53
N ALA A 151 -1.65 4.83 -6.10
CA ALA A 151 -2.03 4.89 -4.70
C ALA A 151 -3.16 3.92 -4.36
N MET A 152 -3.13 3.42 -3.10
CA MET A 152 -4.24 2.74 -2.46
C MET A 152 -4.60 3.50 -1.17
N GLN A 153 -5.87 3.86 -1.03
CA GLN A 153 -6.39 4.53 0.17
C GLN A 153 -7.58 3.77 0.77
N LEU A 154 -7.88 4.05 2.02
CA LEU A 154 -9.05 3.52 2.72
C LEU A 154 -10.08 4.63 2.91
N ASN A 155 -11.36 4.31 2.79
CA ASN A 155 -12.45 5.27 3.00
C ASN A 155 -12.48 5.89 4.41
N THR A 156 -11.79 5.29 5.37
CA THR A 156 -11.74 5.77 6.76
C THR A 156 -10.57 6.71 7.06
N GLN A 157 -9.70 6.98 6.09
CA GLN A 157 -8.52 7.85 6.26
C GLN A 157 -8.83 9.35 6.07
N GLY A 158 -10.06 9.69 5.70
CA GLY A 158 -10.53 11.06 5.51
C GLY A 158 -11.84 11.12 4.76
N TYR A 159 -12.38 12.32 4.58
CA TYR A 159 -13.64 12.56 3.86
C TYR A 159 -13.41 12.88 2.38
N TYR A 160 -12.20 13.21 2.01
CA TYR A 160 -11.85 13.68 0.66
C TYR A 160 -10.65 12.94 0.13
N LEU A 161 -10.65 12.69 -1.17
CA LEU A 161 -9.50 12.28 -1.95
C LEU A 161 -8.85 13.52 -2.57
N LEU A 162 -7.60 13.79 -2.20
CA LEU A 162 -6.77 14.80 -2.86
C LEU A 162 -5.90 14.10 -3.90
N VAL A 163 -6.06 14.50 -5.16
CA VAL A 163 -5.20 14.06 -6.26
C VAL A 163 -4.36 15.25 -6.69
N VAL A 164 -3.05 15.05 -6.77
CA VAL A 164 -2.09 16.06 -7.25
C VAL A 164 -1.35 15.47 -8.44
N SER A 165 -1.36 16.20 -9.55
CA SER A 165 -0.69 15.79 -10.78
C SER A 165 0.79 16.19 -10.80
N GLU A 166 1.54 15.66 -11.76
CA GLU A 166 2.97 15.87 -11.96
C GLU A 166 3.35 17.36 -12.02
N ASN A 167 2.54 18.20 -12.66
CA ASN A 167 2.77 19.65 -12.77
C ASN A 167 2.19 20.45 -11.57
N GLY A 168 1.90 19.78 -10.44
CA GLY A 168 1.48 20.43 -9.20
C GLY A 168 0.03 20.90 -9.16
N MET A 169 -0.80 20.51 -10.13
CA MET A 169 -2.23 20.84 -10.13
C MET A 169 -3.01 19.81 -9.32
N GLY A 170 -3.84 20.27 -8.38
CA GLY A 170 -4.58 19.39 -7.49
C GLY A 170 -6.09 19.56 -7.58
N LYS A 171 -6.80 18.46 -7.27
CA LYS A 171 -8.24 18.43 -7.09
C LYS A 171 -8.59 17.66 -5.83
N ARG A 172 -9.49 18.21 -5.03
CA ARG A 172 -10.08 17.55 -3.88
C ARG A 172 -11.53 17.15 -4.19
N THR A 173 -11.82 15.84 -4.05
CA THR A 173 -13.16 15.29 -4.33
C THR A 173 -13.65 14.53 -3.09
N SER A 174 -14.92 14.68 -2.73
CA SER A 174 -15.51 13.88 -1.63
C SER A 174 -15.46 12.39 -1.96
N ILE A 175 -15.08 11.56 -0.99
CA ILE A 175 -15.07 10.10 -1.15
C ILE A 175 -16.49 9.58 -1.45
N SER A 176 -17.53 10.25 -0.99
CA SER A 176 -18.92 9.90 -1.28
C SER A 176 -19.32 10.02 -2.76
N GLU A 177 -18.58 10.81 -3.54
CA GLU A 177 -18.81 10.92 -5.00
C GLU A 177 -18.32 9.68 -5.77
N PHE A 178 -17.46 8.86 -5.16
CA PHE A 178 -16.99 7.61 -5.75
C PHE A 178 -17.91 6.46 -5.32
N THR A 179 -18.80 6.06 -6.23
CA THR A 179 -19.70 4.92 -5.98
C THR A 179 -18.89 3.64 -5.77
N CYS A 180 -19.27 2.85 -4.77
CA CYS A 180 -18.70 1.53 -4.54
C CYS A 180 -19.07 0.60 -5.70
N GLN A 181 -18.06 -0.01 -6.34
CA GLN A 181 -18.18 -0.88 -7.52
C GLN A 181 -17.68 -2.28 -7.20
N ASN A 182 -17.93 -3.21 -8.10
CA ASN A 182 -17.30 -4.52 -8.04
C ASN A 182 -15.80 -4.40 -8.33
N ARG A 183 -14.98 -5.10 -7.55
CA ARG A 183 -13.53 -5.19 -7.74
C ARG A 183 -13.18 -5.66 -9.16
N GLY A 184 -12.09 -5.13 -9.71
CA GLY A 184 -11.57 -5.54 -11.01
C GLY A 184 -12.23 -4.86 -12.21
N GLY A 185 -13.12 -3.88 -11.98
CA GLY A 185 -13.68 -3.01 -13.02
C GLY A 185 -12.68 -1.95 -13.51
N LYS A 186 -13.07 -1.16 -14.52
CA LYS A 186 -12.27 -0.06 -15.06
C LYS A 186 -12.24 1.18 -14.15
N GLY A 187 -13.16 1.26 -13.18
CA GLY A 187 -13.32 2.44 -12.35
C GLY A 187 -13.96 3.61 -13.08
N VAL A 188 -13.84 4.79 -12.47
CA VAL A 188 -14.34 6.07 -12.98
C VAL A 188 -13.20 7.08 -13.05
N LYS A 189 -13.36 8.10 -13.87
CA LYS A 189 -12.37 9.19 -13.95
C LYS A 189 -12.44 10.05 -12.69
N CYS A 190 -11.37 10.11 -11.91
CA CYS A 190 -11.26 10.99 -10.75
C CYS A 190 -10.50 12.28 -11.04
N TYR A 191 -9.62 12.26 -12.05
CA TYR A 191 -8.84 13.41 -12.47
C TYR A 191 -8.67 13.43 -14.00
N LYS A 192 -8.75 14.60 -14.60
CA LYS A 192 -8.52 14.75 -16.06
C LYS A 192 -7.06 15.06 -16.31
N ILE A 193 -6.35 14.10 -16.85
CA ILE A 193 -4.96 14.27 -17.31
C ILE A 193 -4.96 15.02 -18.64
N THR A 194 -4.10 16.03 -18.75
CA THR A 194 -3.88 16.87 -19.93
C THR A 194 -2.40 17.27 -19.99
N GLU A 195 -1.92 17.79 -21.11
CA GLU A 195 -0.55 18.33 -21.20
C GLU A 195 -0.25 19.37 -20.12
N LYS A 196 -1.25 20.20 -19.76
CA LYS A 196 -1.12 21.21 -18.71
C LYS A 196 -0.94 20.60 -17.32
N THR A 197 -1.65 19.54 -17.01
CA THR A 197 -1.62 18.92 -15.69
C THR A 197 -0.43 17.98 -15.52
N GLY A 198 0.04 17.33 -16.57
CA GLY A 198 0.89 16.17 -16.48
C GLY A 198 0.11 14.94 -15.95
N ASN A 199 0.79 13.84 -15.71
CA ASN A 199 0.20 12.59 -15.17
C ASN A 199 -0.10 12.67 -13.67
#